data_e19ae2e43b1dee11f67fa3ce9978b734
#
_entry.id   e19ae2e43b1dee11f67fa3ce9978b734
#
_cell.length_a   1.000
_cell.length_b   1.000
_cell.length_c   1.000
_cell.angle_alpha   90.00
_cell.angle_beta   90.00
_cell.angle_gamma   90.00
#
_symmetry.space_group_name_H-M   'P 1'
#
loop_
_entity.id
_entity.type
_entity.pdbx_description
1 polymer ?
#
loop_
_entity_poly.entity_id
_entity_poly.type
_entity_poly.pdbx_seq_one_letter_code
_entity_poly.pdbx_strand_id
1 'polypeptide(L)' 'MVANSEYHEVINFITSFPKPEDVMAYKASPALQERVEDLMYKLKTSKLSQEEVIEMEKYKIIEHIMIMAKKQALKQLNL' A
#
# COMPACT_ATOMS: atom_id res chain seq x y z
N MET A 1 -5.74 -8.32 -14.26
CA MET A 1 -6.38 -8.24 -12.95
C MET A 1 -6.23 -6.84 -12.40
N VAL A 2 -7.35 -6.22 -12.11
CA VAL A 2 -7.39 -4.84 -11.63
C VAL A 2 -6.59 -4.69 -10.32
N ALA A 3 -6.70 -5.67 -9.44
CA ALA A 3 -6.04 -5.64 -8.13
C ALA A 3 -4.52 -5.49 -8.21
N ASN A 4 -3.91 -6.00 -9.28
CA ASN A 4 -2.46 -5.90 -9.43
C ASN A 4 -1.99 -4.50 -9.80
N SER A 5 -2.87 -3.69 -10.40
CA SER A 5 -2.52 -2.32 -10.77
C SER A 5 -2.27 -1.46 -9.54
N GLU A 6 -3.11 -1.57 -8.53
CA GLU A 6 -2.97 -0.79 -7.30
C GLU A 6 -1.73 -1.22 -6.51
N TYR A 7 -1.47 -2.53 -6.48
CA TYR A 7 -0.26 -3.04 -5.84
C TYR A 7 0.99 -2.49 -6.53
N HIS A 8 1.02 -2.51 -7.87
CA HIS A 8 2.15 -2.04 -8.65
C HIS A 8 2.37 -0.54 -8.51
N GLU A 9 1.32 0.22 -8.23
CA GLU A 9 1.46 1.66 -7.98
C GLU A 9 2.48 1.94 -6.88
N VAL A 10 2.37 1.22 -5.76
CA VAL A 10 3.28 1.43 -4.63
C VAL A 10 4.67 0.91 -4.96
N ILE A 11 4.77 -0.24 -5.61
CA ILE A 11 6.05 -0.81 -6.00
C ILE A 11 6.79 0.14 -6.96
N ASN A 12 6.07 0.69 -7.95
CA ASN A 12 6.66 1.63 -8.89
C ASN A 12 7.16 2.89 -8.19
N PHE A 13 6.40 3.38 -7.22
CA PHE A 13 6.83 4.56 -6.45
C PHE A 13 8.12 4.28 -5.70
N ILE A 14 8.18 3.17 -4.95
CA ILE A 14 9.35 2.83 -4.15
C ILE A 14 10.59 2.59 -5.01
N THR A 15 10.41 1.90 -6.14
CA THR A 15 11.53 1.56 -7.02
C THR A 15 12.00 2.73 -7.89
N SER A 16 11.29 3.86 -7.87
CA SER A 16 11.72 5.07 -8.57
C SER A 16 12.72 5.89 -7.76
N PHE A 17 13.12 5.42 -6.59
CA PHE A 17 14.09 6.09 -5.69
C PHE A 17 13.63 7.49 -5.31
N PRO A 18 12.44 7.61 -4.69
CA PRO A 18 11.90 8.92 -4.33
C PRO A 18 12.74 9.60 -3.26
N LYS A 19 12.69 10.93 -3.25
CA LYS A 19 13.34 11.73 -2.20
C LYS A 19 12.60 11.53 -0.87
N PRO A 20 13.28 11.75 0.28
CA PRO A 20 12.60 11.62 1.58
C PRO A 20 11.34 12.45 1.69
N GLU A 21 11.31 13.66 1.13
CA GLU A 21 10.12 14.51 1.14
C GLU A 21 8.97 13.87 0.40
N ASP A 22 9.26 13.24 -0.75
CA ASP A 22 8.26 12.57 -1.56
C ASP A 22 7.69 11.36 -0.83
N VAL A 23 8.54 10.63 -0.11
CA VAL A 23 8.11 9.48 0.68
C VAL A 23 7.16 9.93 1.79
N MET A 24 7.51 11.01 2.49
CA MET A 24 6.68 11.53 3.58
C MET A 24 5.34 12.03 3.06
N ALA A 25 5.30 12.55 1.84
CA ALA A 25 4.09 13.08 1.24
C ALA A 25 3.23 12.01 0.54
N TYR A 26 3.76 10.79 0.39
CA TYR A 26 3.05 9.76 -0.36
C TYR A 26 1.74 9.36 0.29
N LYS A 27 0.70 9.29 -0.51
CA LYS A 27 -0.60 8.77 -0.10
C LYS A 27 -1.08 7.76 -1.15
N ALA A 28 -1.73 6.71 -0.69
CA ALA A 28 -2.31 5.73 -1.60
C ALA A 28 -3.37 6.42 -2.48
N SER A 29 -3.46 5.98 -3.74
CA SER A 29 -4.47 6.50 -4.66
C SER A 29 -5.87 6.18 -4.13
N PRO A 30 -6.89 6.94 -4.56
CA PRO A 30 -8.27 6.62 -4.19
C PRO A 30 -8.66 5.20 -4.61
N ALA A 31 -8.16 4.73 -5.75
CA ALA A 31 -8.45 3.38 -6.22
C ALA A 31 -7.92 2.31 -5.26
N LEU A 32 -6.69 2.49 -4.77
CA LEU A 32 -6.10 1.57 -3.81
C LEU A 32 -6.86 1.61 -2.48
N GLN A 33 -7.15 2.81 -1.98
CA GLN A 33 -7.90 2.96 -0.73
C GLN A 33 -9.26 2.29 -0.81
N GLU A 34 -9.97 2.52 -1.90
CA GLU A 34 -11.30 1.95 -2.11
C GLU A 34 -11.24 0.42 -2.15
N ARG A 35 -10.23 -0.12 -2.85
CA ARG A 35 -10.09 -1.58 -2.94
C ARG A 35 -9.82 -2.20 -1.58
N VAL A 36 -8.96 -1.59 -0.79
CA VAL A 36 -8.66 -2.08 0.56
C VAL A 36 -9.92 -2.03 1.44
N GLU A 37 -10.67 -0.94 1.36
CA GLU A 37 -11.91 -0.80 2.12
C GLU A 37 -12.94 -1.86 1.71
N ASP A 38 -13.06 -2.15 0.42
CA ASP A 38 -13.96 -3.18 -0.06
C ASP A 38 -13.60 -4.55 0.50
N LEU A 39 -12.30 -4.87 0.50
CA LEU A 39 -11.84 -6.14 1.05
C LEU A 39 -12.08 -6.24 2.55
N MET A 40 -11.85 -5.15 3.26
CA MET A 40 -12.10 -5.11 4.70
C MET A 40 -13.59 -5.29 5.02
N TYR A 41 -14.44 -4.64 4.25
CA TYR A 41 -15.88 -4.79 4.41
C TYR A 41 -16.31 -6.22 4.15
N LYS A 42 -15.80 -6.81 3.07
CA LYS A 42 -16.14 -8.20 2.71
C LYS A 42 -15.67 -9.18 3.78
N LEU A 43 -14.51 -8.91 4.38
CA LEU A 43 -13.98 -9.75 5.45
C LEU A 43 -14.91 -9.76 6.67
N LYS A 44 -15.53 -8.62 6.96
CA LYS A 44 -16.44 -8.50 8.11
C LYS A 44 -17.82 -9.12 7.86
N THR A 45 -18.29 -9.08 6.61
CA THR A 45 -19.67 -9.47 6.31
C THR A 45 -19.80 -10.85 5.66
N SER A 46 -18.71 -11.40 5.16
CA SER A 46 -18.73 -12.69 4.49
C SER A 46 -17.32 -13.28 4.49
N LYS A 47 -17.02 -14.15 3.55
CA LYS A 47 -15.70 -14.74 3.41
C LYS A 47 -14.99 -14.15 2.20
N LEU A 48 -13.68 -13.94 2.34
CA LEU A 48 -12.84 -13.64 1.19
C LEU A 48 -12.56 -14.92 0.41
N SER A 49 -12.49 -14.80 -0.91
CA SER A 49 -12.02 -15.89 -1.74
C SER A 49 -10.52 -16.08 -1.49
N GLN A 50 -9.96 -17.20 -1.95
CA GLN A 50 -8.54 -17.45 -1.79
C GLN A 50 -7.70 -16.36 -2.49
N GLU A 51 -8.14 -15.93 -3.66
CA GLU A 51 -7.45 -14.85 -4.38
C GLU A 51 -7.52 -13.53 -3.62
N GLU A 52 -8.65 -13.26 -2.99
CA GLU A 52 -8.81 -12.04 -2.20
C GLU A 52 -7.95 -12.05 -0.94
N VAL A 53 -7.77 -13.21 -0.33
CA VAL A 53 -6.86 -13.35 0.82
C VAL A 53 -5.44 -13.02 0.40
N ILE A 54 -5.01 -13.54 -0.74
CA ILE A 54 -3.67 -13.28 -1.27
C ILE A 54 -3.51 -11.80 -1.57
N GLU A 55 -4.52 -11.18 -2.19
CA GLU A 55 -4.51 -9.76 -2.49
C GLU A 55 -4.37 -8.92 -1.20
N MET A 56 -5.15 -9.27 -0.19
CA MET A 56 -5.11 -8.60 1.10
C MET A 56 -3.73 -8.68 1.74
N GLU A 57 -3.09 -9.84 1.65
CA GLU A 57 -1.75 -10.02 2.19
C GLU A 57 -0.72 -9.16 1.46
N LYS A 58 -0.86 -9.01 0.13
CA LYS A 58 0.00 -8.13 -0.63
C LYS A 58 -0.13 -6.68 -0.16
N TYR A 59 -1.35 -6.24 0.11
CA TYR A 59 -1.57 -4.87 0.59
C TYR A 59 -0.96 -4.66 1.97
N LYS A 60 -1.03 -5.66 2.84
CA LYS A 60 -0.37 -5.58 4.14
C LYS A 60 1.13 -5.44 4.02
N ILE A 61 1.73 -6.15 3.06
CA ILE A 61 3.16 -6.09 2.83
C ILE A 61 3.57 -4.69 2.35
N ILE A 62 2.86 -4.13 1.36
CA ILE A 62 3.23 -2.80 0.86
C ILE A 62 2.95 -1.72 1.89
N GLU A 63 1.93 -1.88 2.70
CA GLU A 63 1.68 -0.96 3.82
C GLU A 63 2.87 -0.96 4.78
N HIS A 64 3.35 -2.15 5.13
CA HIS A 64 4.50 -2.26 6.02
C HIS A 64 5.76 -1.63 5.40
N ILE A 65 5.99 -1.86 4.11
CA ILE A 65 7.11 -1.26 3.39
C ILE A 65 7.02 0.26 3.45
N MET A 66 5.82 0.82 3.24
CA MET A 66 5.64 2.27 3.27
C MET A 66 5.84 2.84 4.67
N ILE A 67 5.41 2.13 5.69
CA ILE A 67 5.64 2.56 7.09
C ILE A 67 7.14 2.62 7.35
N MET A 68 7.87 1.58 6.97
CA MET A 68 9.32 1.55 7.16
C MET A 68 10.01 2.64 6.34
N ALA A 69 9.57 2.85 5.10
CA ALA A 69 10.13 3.88 4.24
C ALA A 69 9.93 5.27 4.83
N LYS A 70 8.75 5.53 5.41
CA LYS A 70 8.48 6.83 6.04
C LYS A 70 9.32 7.04 7.29
N LYS A 71 9.54 6.00 8.08
CA LYS A 71 10.43 6.08 9.23
C LYS A 71 11.85 6.43 8.80
N GLN A 72 12.33 5.79 7.74
CA GLN A 72 13.67 6.05 7.22
C GLN A 72 13.76 7.47 6.67
N ALA A 73 12.74 7.92 5.94
CA ALA A 73 12.70 9.27 5.39
C ALA A 73 12.74 10.32 6.51
N LEU A 74 12.01 10.06 7.60
CA LEU A 74 11.98 10.95 8.74
C LEU A 74 13.37 11.12 9.34
N LYS A 75 14.13 10.03 9.47
CA LYS A 75 15.50 10.08 9.95
C LYS A 75 16.39 10.88 9.01
N GLN A 76 16.24 10.69 7.69
CA GLN A 76 17.04 11.40 6.70
C GLN A 76 16.75 12.90 6.70
N LEU A 77 15.52 13.27 7.00
CA LEU A 77 15.13 14.68 7.11
C LEU A 77 15.50 15.28 8.46
N ASN A 78 15.97 14.46 9.37
CA ASN A 78 16.44 14.90 10.68
C ASN A 78 15.34 15.56 11.53
N LEU A 79 14.15 14.98 11.43
CA LEU A 79 12.97 15.49 12.14
C LEU A 79 12.70 14.72 13.43
#